data_4aee160c17ccd03ca3807c62e888c8a4
#
_entry.id   4aee160c17ccd03ca3807c62e888c8a4
#
_cell.length_a   1.000
_cell.length_b   1.000
_cell.length_c   1.000
_cell.angle_alpha   90.00
_cell.angle_beta   90.00
_cell.angle_gamma   90.00
#
_symmetry.space_group_name_H-M   'P 1'
#
loop_
_entity.id
_entity.type
_entity.pdbx_description
1 polymer ?
#
loop_
_entity_poly.entity_id
_entity_poly.type
_entity_poly.pdbx_seq_one_letter_code
_entity_poly.pdbx_strand_id
1 'polypeptide(L)'
;MLGALCAVALATMGGCSDDTPHPEPVIDDWKVYLSRSTNEHVTVALRYDNTISYGTLIPAADENAPGTWLDDKKPTWPASGNVEVITFSPAVEELPDQIDATPNVAYTMDYATCTPDAKPEEFVLNHLMAQLEVHIKLHDEAEHHYELTDARIGLYTTATVDYPNKCLITPASMNEAFSLGEFGKEGNNNTATDENWVNTAQIVIPQTLQAGIPCLSFKVGDRTYTYTPENNIELKAGKKTKLYLGVAYQNDYVTLGNVTVTDWADGGTIDAGEVEESTENK
;
A
#
# COMPACT_ATOMS: atom_id res chain seq x y z
N MET A 1 30.31 35.11 90.34
CA MET A 1 29.22 34.28 89.80
C MET A 1 29.58 33.97 88.41
N LEU A 2 29.67 32.69 88.14
CA LEU A 2 30.21 32.14 86.91
C LEU A 2 29.34 32.34 85.70
N GLY A 3 29.90 32.84 84.66
CA GLY A 3 29.25 32.85 83.32
C GLY A 3 29.93 31.84 82.44
N ALA A 4 29.15 30.85 81.97
CA ALA A 4 29.60 29.77 81.10
C ALA A 4 29.67 30.26 79.63
N LEU A 5 30.82 30.14 79.04
CA LEU A 5 31.02 30.32 77.60
C LEU A 5 30.58 29.04 76.87
N CYS A 6 29.57 29.11 76.02
CA CYS A 6 29.26 28.07 75.07
C CYS A 6 30.01 28.33 73.75
N ALA A 7 30.97 27.45 73.43
CA ALA A 7 31.63 27.43 72.13
C ALA A 7 30.72 26.68 71.13
N VAL A 8 30.31 27.40 70.09
CA VAL A 8 29.59 26.80 68.93
C VAL A 8 30.64 26.33 67.91
N ALA A 9 30.78 25.03 67.74
CA ALA A 9 31.58 24.45 66.65
C ALA A 9 30.79 24.51 65.33
N LEU A 10 31.25 25.32 64.38
CA LEU A 10 30.77 25.25 63.00
C LEU A 10 31.36 24.00 62.33
N ALA A 11 30.53 23.00 62.10
CA ALA A 11 30.84 21.93 61.17
C ALA A 11 30.65 22.43 59.74
N THR A 12 31.75 22.59 59.01
CA THR A 12 31.71 22.79 57.54
C THR A 12 31.39 21.45 56.92
N MET A 13 30.15 21.31 56.44
CA MET A 13 29.76 20.25 55.56
C MET A 13 30.39 20.51 54.16
N GLY A 14 31.46 19.75 53.85
CA GLY A 14 32.01 19.63 52.53
C GLY A 14 30.97 18.95 51.65
N GLY A 15 30.26 19.72 50.78
CA GLY A 15 29.46 19.18 49.74
C GLY A 15 30.39 18.50 48.72
N CYS A 16 30.35 17.17 48.62
CA CYS A 16 30.81 16.49 47.43
C CYS A 16 29.87 16.87 46.30
N SER A 17 30.32 17.76 45.44
CA SER A 17 29.72 17.87 44.10
C SER A 17 30.08 16.63 43.32
N ASP A 18 29.15 15.71 43.20
CA ASP A 18 29.22 14.62 42.21
C ASP A 18 29.06 15.30 40.81
N ASP A 19 30.15 15.90 40.34
CA ASP A 19 30.31 16.28 38.92
C ASP A 19 30.70 15.05 38.11
N THR A 20 29.90 14.00 38.17
CA THR A 20 29.85 13.04 37.08
C THR A 20 29.14 13.70 35.94
N PRO A 21 29.81 13.96 34.80
CA PRO A 21 29.11 14.48 33.64
C PRO A 21 28.03 13.45 33.28
N HIS A 22 26.74 13.81 33.49
CA HIS A 22 25.67 13.08 32.89
C HIS A 22 25.97 13.06 31.39
N PRO A 23 26.09 11.89 30.74
CA PRO A 23 26.20 11.88 29.28
C PRO A 23 25.03 12.68 28.77
N GLU A 24 25.31 13.73 28.01
CA GLU A 24 24.26 14.44 27.28
C GLU A 24 23.43 13.40 26.51
N PRO A 25 22.10 13.54 26.49
CA PRO A 25 21.28 12.63 25.72
C PRO A 25 21.78 12.66 24.27
N VAL A 26 22.28 11.54 23.80
CA VAL A 26 22.66 11.39 22.40
C VAL A 26 21.40 11.66 21.60
N ILE A 27 21.33 12.83 21.01
CA ILE A 27 20.23 13.16 20.08
C ILE A 27 20.42 12.18 18.94
N ASP A 28 19.56 11.18 18.88
CA ASP A 28 19.56 10.22 17.79
C ASP A 28 19.19 10.97 16.50
N ASP A 29 20.18 11.31 15.67
CA ASP A 29 20.04 12.00 14.40
C ASP A 29 19.72 11.02 13.25
N TRP A 30 19.06 9.92 13.57
CA TRP A 30 18.69 8.93 12.57
C TRP A 30 17.81 9.55 11.50
N LYS A 31 18.33 9.55 10.27
CA LYS A 31 17.66 10.07 9.08
C LYS A 31 17.09 8.89 8.29
N VAL A 32 15.85 9.03 7.86
CA VAL A 32 15.16 8.02 7.07
C VAL A 32 14.80 8.59 5.71
N TYR A 33 15.34 7.98 4.67
CA TYR A 33 15.06 8.31 3.27
C TYR A 33 14.14 7.24 2.70
N LEU A 34 13.09 7.68 2.01
CA LEU A 34 12.12 6.80 1.37
C LEU A 34 12.26 6.97 -0.14
N SER A 35 12.69 5.92 -0.82
CA SER A 35 12.57 5.86 -2.28
C SER A 35 11.20 5.28 -2.65
N ARG A 36 10.61 5.77 -3.72
CA ARG A 36 9.21 5.65 -4.11
C ARG A 36 8.31 6.44 -3.15
N SER A 37 8.17 7.73 -3.44
CA SER A 37 7.41 8.65 -2.61
C SER A 37 5.94 8.24 -2.56
N THR A 38 5.47 7.97 -1.36
CA THR A 38 4.04 8.01 -1.06
C THR A 38 3.71 9.40 -0.53
N ASN A 39 2.56 9.96 -0.91
CA ASN A 39 2.06 11.19 -0.31
C ASN A 39 1.47 10.94 1.08
N GLU A 40 1.43 9.68 1.50
CA GLU A 40 0.86 9.26 2.77
C GLU A 40 1.94 9.11 3.83
N HIS A 41 1.55 9.31 5.08
CA HIS A 41 2.42 9.09 6.22
C HIS A 41 2.84 7.62 6.30
N VAL A 42 4.04 7.38 6.81
CA VAL A 42 4.65 6.06 6.94
C VAL A 42 4.90 5.74 8.41
N THR A 43 4.42 4.60 8.88
CA THR A 43 4.86 4.04 10.16
C THR A 43 6.24 3.46 10.03
N VAL A 44 7.16 3.84 10.92
CA VAL A 44 8.46 3.20 11.10
C VAL A 44 8.45 2.52 12.46
N ALA A 45 8.53 1.21 12.46
CA ALA A 45 8.53 0.38 13.68
C ALA A 45 9.86 -0.33 13.87
N LEU A 46 10.32 -0.39 15.12
CA LEU A 46 11.47 -1.18 15.57
C LEU A 46 10.96 -2.32 16.46
N ARG A 47 11.24 -3.56 16.07
CA ARG A 47 10.93 -4.75 16.88
C ARG A 47 12.22 -5.34 17.45
N TYR A 48 12.26 -5.53 18.76
CA TYR A 48 13.37 -6.14 19.50
C TYR A 48 12.88 -6.67 20.85
N ASP A 49 13.37 -7.80 21.28
CA ASP A 49 13.11 -8.38 22.62
C ASP A 49 11.63 -8.34 23.06
N ASN A 50 10.70 -8.71 22.19
CA ASN A 50 9.25 -8.61 22.38
C ASN A 50 8.72 -7.18 22.63
N THR A 51 9.49 -6.17 22.29
CA THR A 51 9.13 -4.76 22.36
C THR A 51 8.92 -4.23 20.94
N ILE A 52 7.91 -3.38 20.77
CA ILE A 52 7.72 -2.61 19.54
C ILE A 52 7.80 -1.13 19.92
N SER A 53 8.69 -0.41 19.24
CA SER A 53 8.78 1.05 19.31
C SER A 53 8.51 1.61 17.91
N TYR A 54 7.65 2.61 17.79
CA TYR A 54 7.27 3.15 16.49
C TYR A 54 7.15 4.67 16.51
N GLY A 55 7.24 5.23 15.32
CA GLY A 55 6.99 6.64 15.03
C GLY A 55 6.37 6.77 13.65
N THR A 56 5.80 7.92 13.39
CA THR A 56 5.22 8.24 12.09
C THR A 56 6.14 9.22 11.36
N LEU A 57 6.50 8.85 10.14
CA LEU A 57 7.33 9.65 9.26
C LEU A 57 6.45 10.33 8.20
N ILE A 58 6.66 11.61 7.99
CA ILE A 58 6.12 12.38 6.87
C ILE A 58 7.15 12.31 5.76
N PRO A 59 6.84 11.67 4.61
CA PRO A 59 7.77 11.62 3.49
C PRO A 59 8.16 13.01 3.00
N ALA A 60 9.41 13.18 2.57
CA ALA A 60 9.83 14.39 1.91
C ALA A 60 9.31 14.44 0.47
N ALA A 61 9.06 15.64 -0.05
CA ALA A 61 8.67 15.81 -1.46
C ALA A 61 9.83 15.51 -2.42
N ASP A 62 11.08 15.62 -1.95
CA ASP A 62 12.30 15.24 -2.67
C ASP A 62 12.79 13.91 -2.11
N GLU A 63 12.88 12.88 -2.95
CA GLU A 63 13.36 11.55 -2.56
C GLU A 63 14.78 11.52 -2.03
N ASN A 64 15.60 12.56 -2.34
CA ASN A 64 16.95 12.72 -1.81
C ASN A 64 16.99 13.44 -0.46
N ALA A 65 15.84 13.85 0.08
CA ALA A 65 15.73 14.46 1.39
C ALA A 65 15.15 13.47 2.40
N PRO A 66 15.60 13.51 3.67
CA PRO A 66 15.02 12.65 4.70
C PRO A 66 13.60 13.10 5.05
N GLY A 67 12.75 12.13 5.37
CA GLY A 67 11.42 12.41 5.93
C GLY A 67 11.50 13.12 7.27
N THR A 68 10.39 13.71 7.68
CA THR A 68 10.24 14.44 8.94
C THR A 68 9.40 13.63 9.92
N TRP A 69 9.83 13.51 11.17
CA TRP A 69 9.05 12.80 12.19
C TRP A 69 7.82 13.61 12.61
N LEU A 70 6.65 13.00 12.57
CA LEU A 70 5.42 13.61 13.05
C LEU A 70 5.50 13.80 14.57
N ASP A 71 5.16 15.03 15.05
CA ASP A 71 5.22 15.42 16.45
C ASP A 71 6.58 15.16 17.13
N ASP A 72 7.68 15.16 16.37
CA ASP A 72 9.04 14.82 16.82
C ASP A 72 9.17 13.46 17.53
N LYS A 73 8.18 12.58 17.35
CA LYS A 73 8.17 11.23 17.92
C LYS A 73 8.93 10.27 17.03
N LYS A 74 10.15 9.95 17.47
CA LYS A 74 10.97 8.91 16.83
C LYS A 74 10.82 7.59 17.57
N PRO A 75 10.94 6.44 16.88
CA PRO A 75 11.04 5.16 17.56
C PRO A 75 12.33 5.09 18.37
N THR A 76 12.26 4.44 19.54
CA THR A 76 13.39 4.31 20.46
C THR A 76 14.21 3.05 20.12
N TRP A 77 15.50 3.24 19.88
CA TRP A 77 16.43 2.15 19.62
C TRP A 77 16.85 1.46 20.92
N PRO A 78 17.01 0.11 20.92
CA PRO A 78 17.63 -0.59 22.05
C PRO A 78 19.13 -0.25 22.15
N ALA A 79 19.72 -0.52 23.31
CA ALA A 79 21.17 -0.31 23.50
C ALA A 79 22.05 -1.31 22.72
N SER A 80 21.52 -2.50 22.42
CA SER A 80 22.22 -3.56 21.68
C SER A 80 21.20 -4.61 21.19
N GLY A 81 21.68 -5.55 20.40
CA GLY A 81 20.87 -6.67 19.91
C GLY A 81 20.41 -6.50 18.45
N ASN A 82 19.68 -7.50 17.96
CA ASN A 82 19.10 -7.44 16.62
C ASN A 82 17.77 -6.69 16.67
N VAL A 83 17.57 -5.84 15.68
CA VAL A 83 16.38 -5.02 15.51
C VAL A 83 15.78 -5.30 14.14
N GLU A 84 14.50 -5.59 14.09
CA GLU A 84 13.73 -5.57 12.86
C GLU A 84 13.20 -4.16 12.65
N VAL A 85 13.46 -3.58 11.48
CA VAL A 85 12.96 -2.27 11.07
C VAL A 85 11.91 -2.48 10.01
N ILE A 86 10.70 -2.01 10.28
CA ILE A 86 9.54 -2.12 9.37
C ILE A 86 9.08 -0.73 9.01
N THR A 87 9.06 -0.43 7.72
CA THR A 87 8.41 0.78 7.18
C THR A 87 7.12 0.37 6.50
N PHE A 88 6.01 1.02 6.84
CA PHE A 88 4.68 0.61 6.37
C PHE A 88 3.80 1.83 6.07
N SER A 89 3.15 1.83 4.91
CA SER A 89 2.20 2.86 4.49
C SER A 89 0.90 2.21 3.96
N PRO A 90 -0.28 2.83 4.18
CA PRO A 90 -0.50 4.04 4.99
C PRO A 90 -0.14 3.83 6.45
N ALA A 91 0.18 4.94 7.16
CA ALA A 91 0.58 4.86 8.56
C ALA A 91 -0.56 4.32 9.43
N VAL A 92 -0.17 3.51 10.42
CA VAL A 92 -1.05 2.96 11.46
C VAL A 92 -0.61 3.47 12.83
N GLU A 93 -1.54 3.65 13.76
CA GLU A 93 -1.21 4.14 15.10
C GLU A 93 -0.34 3.15 15.88
N GLU A 94 -0.62 1.86 15.70
CA GLU A 94 0.17 0.76 16.24
C GLU A 94 0.39 -0.28 15.16
N LEU A 95 1.61 -0.79 15.00
CA LEU A 95 1.90 -1.86 14.06
C LEU A 95 1.72 -3.20 14.78
N PRO A 96 0.61 -3.91 14.58
CA PRO A 96 0.38 -5.20 15.21
C PRO A 96 1.33 -6.26 14.64
N ASP A 97 1.38 -7.44 15.27
CA ASP A 97 2.14 -8.58 14.75
C ASP A 97 1.68 -9.00 13.35
N GLN A 98 0.39 -8.78 13.05
CA GLN A 98 -0.22 -9.03 11.75
C GLN A 98 -1.17 -7.90 11.38
N ILE A 99 -1.07 -7.44 10.14
CA ILE A 99 -2.04 -6.52 9.51
C ILE A 99 -2.80 -7.29 8.43
N ASP A 100 -4.10 -7.10 8.41
CA ASP A 100 -4.94 -7.58 7.31
C ASP A 100 -5.08 -6.47 6.25
N ALA A 101 -4.52 -6.74 5.08
CA ALA A 101 -4.70 -5.90 3.91
C ALA A 101 -6.07 -6.13 3.28
N THR A 102 -6.69 -5.04 2.82
CA THR A 102 -7.99 -5.03 2.16
C THR A 102 -7.93 -4.31 0.82
N PRO A 103 -8.81 -4.58 -0.15
CA PRO A 103 -8.87 -3.85 -1.41
C PRO A 103 -9.03 -2.33 -1.23
N ASN A 104 -8.67 -1.59 -2.27
CA ASN A 104 -8.77 -0.13 -2.36
C ASN A 104 -7.83 0.66 -1.43
N VAL A 105 -6.87 -0.01 -0.81
CA VAL A 105 -5.80 0.63 -0.05
C VAL A 105 -4.45 0.26 -0.68
N ALA A 106 -3.63 1.27 -0.97
CA ALA A 106 -2.32 1.09 -1.59
C ALA A 106 -1.25 0.80 -0.53
N TYR A 107 -1.26 -0.39 0.03
CA TYR A 107 -0.25 -0.79 1.01
C TYR A 107 1.14 -0.89 0.38
N THR A 108 2.11 -0.23 1.01
CA THR A 108 3.53 -0.34 0.66
C THR A 108 4.37 -0.60 1.90
N MET A 109 5.49 -1.28 1.75
CA MET A 109 6.39 -1.53 2.87
C MET A 109 7.82 -1.81 2.44
N ASP A 110 8.72 -1.68 3.43
CA ASP A 110 10.04 -2.30 3.42
C ASP A 110 10.36 -2.93 4.77
N TYR A 111 11.34 -3.82 4.80
CA TYR A 111 11.77 -4.54 5.99
C TYR A 111 13.27 -4.76 5.96
N ALA A 112 13.93 -4.48 7.08
CA ALA A 112 15.34 -4.72 7.28
C ALA A 112 15.61 -5.30 8.67
N THR A 113 16.73 -6.03 8.82
CA THR A 113 17.28 -6.42 10.11
C THR A 113 18.64 -5.78 10.29
N CYS A 114 18.91 -5.23 11.47
CA CYS A 114 20.13 -4.50 11.76
C CYS A 114 20.50 -4.57 13.23
N THR A 115 21.57 -3.86 13.60
CA THR A 115 21.91 -3.55 14.99
C THR A 115 21.81 -2.04 15.21
N PRO A 116 21.72 -1.54 16.46
CA PRO A 116 21.67 -0.12 16.75
C PRO A 116 22.87 0.69 16.23
N ASP A 117 24.03 0.03 16.05
CA ASP A 117 25.24 0.63 15.52
C ASP A 117 25.29 0.71 13.98
N ALA A 118 24.35 0.02 13.31
CA ALA A 118 24.27 -0.08 11.85
C ALA A 118 22.84 0.16 11.37
N LYS A 119 22.29 1.32 11.75
CA LYS A 119 20.92 1.73 11.41
C LYS A 119 20.76 1.90 9.91
N PRO A 120 19.75 1.29 9.26
CA PRO A 120 19.46 1.58 7.86
C PRO A 120 18.90 2.98 7.74
N GLU A 121 19.32 3.70 6.71
CA GLU A 121 18.82 5.05 6.43
C GLU A 121 17.89 5.06 5.20
N GLU A 122 18.07 4.12 4.27
CA GLU A 122 17.31 4.06 3.02
C GLU A 122 16.33 2.89 3.03
N PHE A 123 15.07 3.18 2.67
CA PHE A 123 14.01 2.18 2.53
C PHE A 123 13.31 2.33 1.18
N VAL A 124 13.05 1.20 0.55
CA VAL A 124 12.32 1.11 -0.71
C VAL A 124 10.90 0.62 -0.44
N LEU A 125 9.93 1.52 -0.45
CA LEU A 125 8.53 1.16 -0.22
C LEU A 125 7.97 0.38 -1.42
N ASN A 126 7.93 -0.93 -1.32
CA ASN A 126 7.38 -1.78 -2.36
C ASN A 126 5.87 -1.96 -2.21
N HIS A 127 5.14 -1.85 -3.32
CA HIS A 127 3.70 -2.12 -3.31
C HIS A 127 3.40 -3.57 -2.97
N LEU A 128 2.52 -3.78 -1.99
CA LEU A 128 2.00 -5.10 -1.61
C LEU A 128 0.77 -5.49 -2.43
N MET A 129 0.07 -4.53 -2.99
CA MET A 129 -1.18 -4.69 -3.73
C MET A 129 -0.95 -4.75 -5.23
N ALA A 130 -1.94 -5.26 -5.96
CA ALA A 130 -2.03 -5.18 -7.40
C ALA A 130 -3.05 -4.11 -7.82
N GLN A 131 -2.94 -3.60 -9.03
CA GLN A 131 -3.96 -2.77 -9.64
C GLN A 131 -4.62 -3.53 -10.79
N LEU A 132 -5.96 -3.54 -10.81
CA LEU A 132 -6.76 -4.13 -11.86
C LEU A 132 -7.59 -3.06 -12.55
N GLU A 133 -7.44 -2.95 -13.87
CA GLU A 133 -8.30 -2.12 -14.73
C GLU A 133 -9.06 -3.03 -15.68
N VAL A 134 -10.36 -2.80 -15.80
CA VAL A 134 -11.22 -3.52 -16.75
C VAL A 134 -11.75 -2.53 -17.77
N HIS A 135 -11.43 -2.76 -19.01
CA HIS A 135 -11.84 -1.96 -20.16
C HIS A 135 -12.84 -2.75 -20.99
N ILE A 136 -13.99 -2.17 -21.28
CA ILE A 136 -15.06 -2.82 -22.03
C ILE A 136 -15.47 -1.94 -23.23
N LYS A 137 -15.61 -2.58 -24.39
CA LYS A 137 -16.22 -1.92 -25.56
C LYS A 137 -17.20 -2.89 -26.26
N LEU A 138 -18.13 -2.33 -27.00
CA LEU A 138 -19.07 -3.10 -27.82
C LEU A 138 -18.45 -3.42 -29.18
N HIS A 139 -18.76 -4.59 -29.71
CA HIS A 139 -18.30 -5.07 -31.02
C HIS A 139 -19.44 -5.20 -32.04
N ASP A 140 -20.56 -4.55 -31.83
CA ASP A 140 -21.68 -4.61 -32.75
C ASP A 140 -21.61 -3.49 -33.77
N GLU A 141 -21.90 -3.79 -35.04
CA GLU A 141 -21.92 -2.85 -36.15
C GLU A 141 -23.06 -1.84 -36.08
N ALA A 142 -23.89 -1.88 -35.05
CA ALA A 142 -25.02 -0.96 -34.87
C ALA A 142 -24.61 0.17 -33.92
N GLU A 143 -25.05 1.39 -34.21
CA GLU A 143 -24.90 2.60 -33.37
C GLU A 143 -25.63 2.45 -32.00
N HIS A 144 -25.28 1.41 -31.23
CA HIS A 144 -25.91 1.15 -29.94
C HIS A 144 -25.05 1.74 -28.84
N HIS A 145 -25.68 2.54 -28.00
CA HIS A 145 -25.11 3.12 -26.80
C HIS A 145 -25.75 2.44 -25.59
N TYR A 146 -24.99 1.61 -24.87
CA TYR A 146 -25.49 0.94 -23.69
C TYR A 146 -24.72 1.36 -22.45
N GLU A 147 -25.46 1.58 -21.39
CA GLU A 147 -24.89 1.85 -20.09
C GLU A 147 -24.29 0.57 -19.51
N LEU A 148 -23.05 0.68 -19.00
CA LEU A 148 -22.34 -0.36 -18.29
C LEU A 148 -22.54 -0.18 -16.78
N THR A 149 -23.06 -1.20 -16.12
CA THR A 149 -23.36 -1.16 -14.70
C THR A 149 -23.05 -2.49 -14.02
N ASP A 150 -23.08 -2.49 -12.69
CA ASP A 150 -23.05 -3.68 -11.83
C ASP A 150 -21.86 -4.60 -12.11
N ALA A 151 -20.65 -4.02 -12.27
CA ALA A 151 -19.43 -4.80 -12.45
C ALA A 151 -19.00 -5.44 -11.13
N ARG A 152 -18.88 -6.75 -11.15
CA ARG A 152 -18.50 -7.59 -10.01
C ARG A 152 -17.47 -8.61 -10.40
N ILE A 153 -16.52 -8.86 -9.50
CA ILE A 153 -15.47 -9.84 -9.74
C ILE A 153 -15.27 -10.74 -8.50
N GLY A 154 -15.01 -12.02 -8.74
CA GLY A 154 -14.62 -12.96 -7.70
C GLY A 154 -13.16 -12.78 -7.32
N LEU A 155 -12.88 -12.28 -6.11
CA LEU A 155 -11.53 -12.01 -5.61
C LEU A 155 -11.38 -12.39 -4.14
N TYR A 156 -10.16 -12.69 -3.73
CA TYR A 156 -9.80 -12.62 -2.32
C TYR A 156 -9.80 -11.15 -1.88
N THR A 157 -10.44 -10.87 -0.75
CA THR A 157 -10.64 -9.50 -0.24
C THR A 157 -9.96 -9.23 1.08
N THR A 158 -9.28 -10.22 1.65
CA THR A 158 -8.43 -10.06 2.82
C THR A 158 -7.15 -10.85 2.64
N ALA A 159 -6.03 -10.32 3.11
CA ALA A 159 -4.75 -11.00 3.15
C ALA A 159 -3.93 -10.48 4.32
N THR A 160 -3.11 -11.34 4.91
CA THR A 160 -2.23 -10.96 6.01
C THR A 160 -0.88 -10.52 5.48
N VAL A 161 -0.33 -9.44 6.03
CA VAL A 161 1.00 -8.95 5.68
C VAL A 161 2.08 -9.84 6.31
N ASP A 162 2.97 -10.35 5.48
CA ASP A 162 4.20 -11.03 5.91
C ASP A 162 5.36 -10.03 5.85
N TYR A 163 5.73 -9.46 6.99
CA TYR A 163 6.74 -8.42 7.05
C TYR A 163 8.12 -8.89 6.56
N PRO A 164 8.68 -10.02 7.05
CA PRO A 164 10.00 -10.50 6.61
C PRO A 164 10.08 -10.77 5.10
N ASN A 165 9.04 -11.34 4.53
CA ASN A 165 9.01 -11.68 3.10
C ASN A 165 8.49 -10.54 2.22
N LYS A 166 8.05 -9.42 2.80
CA LYS A 166 7.55 -8.23 2.09
C LYS A 166 6.43 -8.58 1.10
N CYS A 167 5.49 -9.41 1.50
CA CYS A 167 4.41 -9.90 0.66
C CYS A 167 3.11 -10.07 1.45
N LEU A 168 2.04 -10.42 0.74
CA LEU A 168 0.76 -10.79 1.32
C LEU A 168 0.57 -12.30 1.29
N ILE A 169 0.10 -12.87 2.40
CA ILE A 169 -0.38 -14.24 2.48
C ILE A 169 -1.88 -14.22 2.22
N THR A 170 -2.30 -14.74 1.07
CA THR A 170 -3.70 -14.72 0.65
C THR A 170 -4.49 -15.79 1.44
N PRO A 171 -5.59 -15.42 2.12
CA PRO A 171 -6.44 -16.37 2.80
C PRO A 171 -7.19 -17.27 1.81
N ALA A 172 -7.74 -18.38 2.31
CA ALA A 172 -8.48 -19.34 1.49
C ALA A 172 -9.90 -18.87 1.12
N SER A 173 -10.44 -17.85 1.77
CA SER A 173 -11.79 -17.34 1.52
C SER A 173 -11.81 -16.32 0.40
N MET A 174 -12.77 -16.47 -0.53
CA MET A 174 -12.99 -15.59 -1.67
C MET A 174 -14.35 -14.89 -1.51
N ASN A 175 -14.42 -13.63 -1.95
CA ASN A 175 -15.68 -12.93 -2.18
C ASN A 175 -16.03 -13.04 -3.68
N GLU A 176 -17.09 -13.77 -4.01
CA GLU A 176 -17.50 -14.04 -5.39
C GLU A 176 -18.12 -12.83 -6.10
N ALA A 177 -18.40 -11.74 -5.37
CA ALA A 177 -19.15 -10.60 -5.89
C ALA A 177 -18.57 -9.25 -5.45
N PHE A 178 -17.24 -9.14 -5.41
CA PHE A 178 -16.58 -7.86 -5.11
C PHE A 178 -16.93 -6.82 -6.19
N SER A 179 -17.43 -5.65 -5.77
CA SER A 179 -17.81 -4.58 -6.70
C SER A 179 -16.56 -3.88 -7.24
N LEU A 180 -16.48 -3.75 -8.54
CA LEU A 180 -15.43 -2.96 -9.21
C LEU A 180 -15.77 -1.46 -9.26
N GLY A 181 -16.91 -1.05 -8.68
CA GLY A 181 -17.37 0.34 -8.73
C GLY A 181 -18.10 0.66 -10.03
N GLU A 182 -18.19 1.96 -10.30
CA GLU A 182 -18.86 2.46 -11.50
C GLU A 182 -17.88 2.56 -12.67
N PHE A 183 -18.35 2.30 -13.87
CA PHE A 183 -17.61 2.56 -15.08
C PHE A 183 -17.63 4.04 -15.42
N GLY A 184 -16.55 4.56 -15.99
CA GLY A 184 -16.51 5.93 -16.52
C GLY A 184 -16.42 7.03 -15.45
N LYS A 185 -15.59 6.86 -14.43
CA LYS A 185 -15.36 7.83 -13.35
C LYS A 185 -14.89 9.18 -13.88
N GLU A 186 -15.41 10.28 -13.29
CA GLU A 186 -14.99 11.68 -13.53
C GLU A 186 -15.28 12.24 -14.95
N GLY A 187 -16.55 12.28 -15.31
CA GLY A 187 -17.01 12.98 -16.53
C GLY A 187 -16.92 12.16 -17.80
N ASN A 188 -16.38 10.96 -17.73
CA ASN A 188 -16.50 9.98 -18.79
C ASN A 188 -17.88 9.33 -18.73
N ASN A 189 -18.48 9.20 -19.90
CA ASN A 189 -19.74 8.51 -20.07
C ASN A 189 -19.56 7.02 -19.75
N ASN A 190 -20.45 6.42 -18.94
CA ASN A 190 -20.48 4.97 -18.71
C ASN A 190 -21.09 4.19 -19.90
N THR A 191 -21.28 4.84 -21.02
CA THR A 191 -21.85 4.27 -22.23
C THR A 191 -20.75 3.70 -23.11
N ALA A 192 -20.71 2.37 -23.23
CA ALA A 192 -19.81 1.68 -24.16
C ALA A 192 -20.36 1.77 -25.58
N THR A 193 -19.46 1.98 -26.53
CA THR A 193 -19.74 1.95 -27.96
C THR A 193 -18.70 1.07 -28.65
N ASP A 194 -18.81 0.88 -29.97
CA ASP A 194 -17.79 0.22 -30.78
C ASP A 194 -16.53 1.08 -30.99
N GLU A 195 -16.60 2.39 -30.71
CA GLU A 195 -15.49 3.33 -30.85
C GLU A 195 -14.79 3.62 -29.52
N ASN A 196 -15.51 3.56 -28.38
CA ASN A 196 -15.02 4.01 -27.08
C ASN A 196 -14.93 2.87 -26.06
N TRP A 197 -13.80 2.82 -25.36
CA TRP A 197 -13.62 1.98 -24.18
C TRP A 197 -14.20 2.66 -22.95
N VAL A 198 -14.90 1.88 -22.14
CA VAL A 198 -15.33 2.29 -20.80
C VAL A 198 -14.57 1.45 -19.77
N ASN A 199 -14.01 2.08 -18.77
CA ASN A 199 -13.15 1.39 -17.82
C ASN A 199 -13.57 1.60 -16.37
N THR A 200 -13.11 0.69 -15.52
CA THR A 200 -13.09 0.81 -14.07
C THR A 200 -11.76 0.29 -13.54
N ALA A 201 -11.29 0.85 -12.44
CA ALA A 201 -10.01 0.49 -11.85
C ALA A 201 -10.11 0.30 -10.33
N GLN A 202 -9.43 -0.72 -9.81
CA GLN A 202 -9.44 -1.06 -8.39
C GLN A 202 -8.05 -1.52 -7.92
N ILE A 203 -7.73 -1.23 -6.67
CA ILE A 203 -6.61 -1.84 -5.97
C ILE A 203 -7.10 -3.14 -5.35
N VAL A 204 -6.42 -4.24 -5.67
CA VAL A 204 -6.82 -5.58 -5.28
C VAL A 204 -5.66 -6.36 -4.66
N ILE A 205 -6.00 -7.40 -3.90
CA ILE A 205 -5.00 -8.33 -3.37
C ILE A 205 -4.39 -9.12 -4.53
N PRO A 206 -3.04 -9.25 -4.58
CA PRO A 206 -2.36 -10.10 -5.58
C PRO A 206 -2.89 -11.52 -5.55
N GLN A 207 -3.34 -12.01 -6.71
CA GLN A 207 -3.94 -13.33 -6.86
C GLN A 207 -3.99 -13.74 -8.32
N THR A 208 -4.46 -14.96 -8.59
CA THR A 208 -4.62 -15.45 -9.95
C THR A 208 -6.10 -15.65 -10.26
N LEU A 209 -6.58 -15.04 -11.34
CA LEU A 209 -7.87 -15.40 -11.95
C LEU A 209 -7.66 -16.69 -12.73
N GLN A 210 -8.32 -17.76 -12.30
CA GLN A 210 -8.11 -19.11 -12.81
C GLN A 210 -8.75 -19.30 -14.18
N ALA A 211 -8.03 -19.97 -15.08
CA ALA A 211 -8.57 -20.39 -16.37
C ALA A 211 -9.79 -21.29 -16.21
N GLY A 212 -10.80 -21.09 -17.04
CA GLY A 212 -12.04 -21.88 -17.06
C GLY A 212 -13.01 -21.60 -15.90
N ILE A 213 -12.67 -20.67 -14.99
CA ILE A 213 -13.56 -20.27 -13.90
C ILE A 213 -14.15 -18.89 -14.20
N PRO A 214 -15.50 -18.73 -14.24
CA PRO A 214 -16.13 -17.43 -14.38
C PRO A 214 -15.67 -16.49 -13.27
N CYS A 215 -15.12 -15.33 -13.60
CA CYS A 215 -14.56 -14.45 -12.61
C CYS A 215 -15.13 -13.02 -12.60
N LEU A 216 -15.62 -12.52 -13.73
CA LEU A 216 -16.13 -11.16 -13.86
C LEU A 216 -17.53 -11.18 -14.43
N SER A 217 -18.46 -10.43 -13.84
CA SER A 217 -19.80 -10.19 -14.36
C SER A 217 -20.09 -8.70 -14.42
N PHE A 218 -20.85 -8.27 -15.41
CA PHE A 218 -21.29 -6.88 -15.57
C PHE A 218 -22.55 -6.82 -16.43
N LYS A 219 -23.26 -5.70 -16.36
CA LYS A 219 -24.44 -5.44 -17.21
C LYS A 219 -24.12 -4.48 -18.33
N VAL A 220 -24.70 -4.76 -19.49
CA VAL A 220 -24.76 -3.86 -20.65
C VAL A 220 -26.24 -3.67 -20.98
N GLY A 221 -26.77 -2.49 -20.66
CA GLY A 221 -28.22 -2.29 -20.66
C GLY A 221 -28.92 -3.29 -19.73
N ASP A 222 -29.86 -4.04 -20.24
CA ASP A 222 -30.65 -5.02 -19.48
C ASP A 222 -30.00 -6.42 -19.40
N ARG A 223 -28.89 -6.65 -20.10
CA ARG A 223 -28.25 -7.96 -20.21
C ARG A 223 -27.06 -8.10 -19.28
N THR A 224 -26.91 -9.27 -18.65
CA THR A 224 -25.76 -9.62 -17.82
C THR A 224 -24.79 -10.47 -18.62
N TYR A 225 -23.53 -10.08 -18.61
CA TYR A 225 -22.43 -10.79 -19.23
C TYR A 225 -21.48 -11.34 -18.18
N THR A 226 -20.86 -12.48 -18.50
CA THR A 226 -19.88 -13.11 -17.63
C THR A 226 -18.61 -13.40 -18.44
N TYR A 227 -17.48 -13.03 -17.90
CA TYR A 227 -16.18 -13.33 -18.49
C TYR A 227 -15.52 -14.49 -17.74
N THR A 228 -15.04 -15.47 -18.54
CA THR A 228 -14.28 -16.64 -18.08
C THR A 228 -12.92 -16.63 -18.78
N PRO A 229 -11.79 -16.52 -18.05
CA PRO A 229 -10.48 -16.53 -18.67
C PRO A 229 -10.17 -17.86 -19.34
N GLU A 230 -9.58 -17.84 -20.52
CA GLU A 230 -9.05 -19.05 -21.18
C GLU A 230 -7.71 -19.49 -20.59
N ASN A 231 -6.93 -18.54 -20.09
CA ASN A 231 -5.65 -18.77 -19.43
C ASN A 231 -5.65 -18.10 -18.07
N ASN A 232 -4.76 -18.56 -17.17
CA ASN A 232 -4.57 -17.91 -15.89
C ASN A 232 -4.10 -16.46 -16.07
N ILE A 233 -4.73 -15.52 -15.37
CA ILE A 233 -4.34 -14.12 -15.35
C ILE A 233 -3.81 -13.79 -13.95
N GLU A 234 -2.52 -13.47 -13.86
CA GLU A 234 -1.88 -13.16 -12.60
C GLU A 234 -1.99 -11.66 -12.29
N LEU A 235 -2.59 -11.33 -11.15
CA LEU A 235 -2.60 -9.99 -10.57
C LEU A 235 -1.42 -9.91 -9.58
N LYS A 236 -0.33 -9.27 -9.99
CA LYS A 236 0.94 -9.25 -9.23
C LYS A 236 1.07 -7.99 -8.39
N ALA A 237 1.67 -8.13 -7.20
CA ALA A 237 2.05 -6.99 -6.36
C ALA A 237 2.91 -5.98 -7.14
N GLY A 238 2.62 -4.69 -6.99
CA GLY A 238 3.32 -3.63 -7.69
C GLY A 238 3.12 -3.58 -9.21
N LYS A 239 2.14 -4.31 -9.74
CA LYS A 239 1.79 -4.30 -11.16
C LYS A 239 0.35 -3.85 -11.39
N LYS A 240 0.16 -3.21 -12.55
CA LYS A 240 -1.13 -2.85 -13.10
C LYS A 240 -1.49 -3.85 -14.19
N THR A 241 -2.60 -4.56 -14.04
CA THR A 241 -3.15 -5.48 -15.04
C THR A 241 -4.37 -4.85 -15.68
N LYS A 242 -4.37 -4.68 -16.99
CA LYS A 242 -5.52 -4.18 -17.77
C LYS A 242 -6.13 -5.32 -18.55
N LEU A 243 -7.43 -5.52 -18.40
CA LEU A 243 -8.24 -6.48 -19.15
C LEU A 243 -9.06 -5.72 -20.19
N TYR A 244 -8.87 -6.03 -21.45
CA TYR A 244 -9.65 -5.45 -22.55
C TYR A 244 -10.68 -6.46 -23.02
N LEU A 245 -11.96 -6.16 -22.86
CA LEU A 245 -13.08 -7.05 -23.16
C LEU A 245 -13.96 -6.47 -24.26
N GLY A 246 -14.18 -7.25 -25.33
CA GLY A 246 -15.15 -6.96 -26.36
C GLY A 246 -16.48 -7.65 -26.06
N VAL A 247 -17.59 -6.95 -26.13
CA VAL A 247 -18.94 -7.49 -25.95
C VAL A 247 -19.68 -7.49 -27.27
N ALA A 248 -20.03 -8.68 -27.74
CA ALA A 248 -20.92 -8.84 -28.88
C ALA A 248 -22.37 -8.92 -28.39
N TYR A 249 -23.03 -7.75 -28.25
CA TYR A 249 -24.35 -7.63 -27.65
C TYR A 249 -25.42 -8.45 -28.38
N GLN A 250 -25.36 -8.52 -29.71
CA GLN A 250 -26.34 -9.28 -30.51
C GLN A 250 -26.16 -10.80 -30.36
N ASN A 251 -24.95 -11.25 -30.07
CA ASN A 251 -24.59 -12.68 -30.02
C ASN A 251 -24.41 -13.22 -28.60
N ASP A 252 -24.63 -12.38 -27.58
CA ASP A 252 -24.59 -12.74 -26.16
C ASP A 252 -23.25 -13.36 -25.69
N TYR A 253 -22.10 -12.93 -26.20
CA TYR A 253 -20.81 -13.40 -25.74
C TYR A 253 -19.81 -12.28 -25.45
N VAL A 254 -18.82 -12.61 -24.61
CA VAL A 254 -17.69 -11.73 -24.26
C VAL A 254 -16.41 -12.35 -24.78
N THR A 255 -15.60 -11.56 -25.46
CA THR A 255 -14.27 -11.95 -25.92
C THR A 255 -13.21 -11.18 -25.15
N LEU A 256 -12.08 -11.83 -24.86
CA LEU A 256 -10.89 -11.13 -24.39
C LEU A 256 -10.14 -10.58 -25.61
N GLY A 257 -10.01 -9.27 -25.70
CA GLY A 257 -9.20 -8.63 -26.73
C GLY A 257 -7.72 -8.69 -26.38
N ASN A 258 -7.34 -8.27 -25.17
CA ASN A 258 -5.95 -8.21 -24.75
C ASN A 258 -5.83 -8.22 -23.21
N VAL A 259 -4.65 -8.62 -22.72
CA VAL A 259 -4.23 -8.44 -21.33
C VAL A 259 -2.88 -7.75 -21.34
N THR A 260 -2.76 -6.59 -20.71
CA THR A 260 -1.47 -5.92 -20.54
C THR A 260 -1.09 -5.85 -19.06
N VAL A 261 0.20 -5.97 -18.79
CA VAL A 261 0.77 -5.86 -17.44
C VAL A 261 1.90 -4.85 -17.49
N THR A 262 1.79 -3.80 -16.70
CA THR A 262 2.80 -2.74 -16.57
C THR A 262 3.21 -2.57 -15.13
N ASP A 263 4.28 -1.83 -14.88
CA ASP A 263 4.63 -1.44 -13.51
C ASP A 263 3.59 -0.46 -12.98
N TRP A 264 3.27 -0.59 -11.70
CA TRP A 264 2.47 0.40 -11.00
C TRP A 264 3.33 1.65 -10.82
N ALA A 265 2.96 2.74 -11.47
CA ALA A 265 3.68 3.99 -11.35
C ALA A 265 3.53 4.56 -9.93
N ASP A 266 4.65 5.01 -9.35
CA ASP A 266 4.64 5.66 -8.04
C ASP A 266 3.89 7.00 -8.14
N GLY A 267 2.97 7.23 -7.21
CA GLY A 267 2.08 8.40 -7.22
C GLY A 267 0.62 8.09 -6.86
N GLY A 268 0.28 6.82 -6.73
CA GLY A 268 -0.92 6.32 -6.02
C GLY A 268 -2.30 6.72 -6.55
N THR A 269 -2.40 7.55 -7.55
CA THR A 269 -3.68 7.85 -8.19
C THR A 269 -4.00 6.79 -9.23
N ILE A 270 -5.14 6.13 -9.05
CA ILE A 270 -5.77 5.34 -10.11
C ILE A 270 -6.20 6.35 -11.16
N ASP A 271 -5.36 6.57 -12.17
CA ASP A 271 -5.73 7.41 -13.30
C ASP A 271 -6.57 6.57 -14.26
N ALA A 272 -7.88 6.80 -14.24
CA ALA A 272 -8.83 6.16 -15.15
C ALA A 272 -8.77 6.77 -16.58
N GLY A 273 -7.75 7.57 -16.89
CA GLY A 273 -7.80 8.57 -17.97
C GLY A 273 -7.01 8.31 -19.25
N GLU A 274 -6.13 7.35 -19.35
CA GLU A 274 -5.40 7.13 -20.63
C GLU A 274 -5.78 5.83 -21.31
N VAL A 275 -6.52 5.96 -22.40
CA VAL A 275 -6.79 4.90 -23.37
C VAL A 275 -5.59 4.87 -24.34
N GLU A 276 -4.67 3.94 -24.18
CA GLU A 276 -3.70 3.64 -25.23
C GLU A 276 -4.41 2.83 -26.32
N GLU A 277 -4.53 3.40 -27.51
CA GLU A 277 -4.94 2.68 -28.71
C GLU A 277 -3.99 1.50 -28.95
N SER A 278 -4.49 0.28 -28.78
CA SER A 278 -3.75 -0.89 -29.25
C SER A 278 -3.73 -0.86 -30.78
N THR A 279 -2.58 -0.55 -31.37
CA THR A 279 -2.36 -0.77 -32.80
C THR A 279 -2.48 -2.27 -33.08
N GLU A 280 -3.61 -2.68 -33.68
CA GLU A 280 -3.76 -3.99 -34.28
C GLU A 280 -2.68 -4.16 -35.37
N ASN A 281 -1.73 -5.04 -35.13
CA ASN A 281 -0.87 -5.55 -36.21
C ASN A 281 -1.73 -6.47 -37.07
N LYS A 282 -2.00 -6.01 -38.30
CA LYS A 282 -2.54 -6.84 -39.41
C LYS A 282 -1.57 -7.95 -39.81
#